data_178e98eb9a2f03384444ce7bc02441d3
#
_entry.id   178e98eb9a2f03384444ce7bc02441d3
#
_cell.length_a   1.000
_cell.length_b   1.000
_cell.length_c   1.000
_cell.angle_alpha   90.00
_cell.angle_beta   90.00
_cell.angle_gamma   90.00
#
_symmetry.space_group_name_H-M   'P 1'
#
loop_
_entity.id
_entity.type
_entity.pdbx_description
1 polymer ?
#
loop_
_entity_poly.entity_id
_entity_poly.type
_entity_poly.pdbx_seq_one_letter_code
_entity_poly.pdbx_strand_id
1 'polypeptide(L)'
;IAGNWFFIVGVVIVFTPIVWFLTDRVIEPRLGPWLPHSAAPVAAEEKTPLTAAEKRGLAWAGLTILAMIAVWTVVTFLPGSPFVDADAEPEQRFNPLYRSLVAFFALTFFMAGAAFGAGSGSIKTHHDLVRMMREGISQLAPYIVLAFFAAHFVAMFNWSGLGPILAVNAAASLRELALPTPLL
;
A
#
# COMPACT_ATOMS: atom_id res chain seq x y z
N ILE A 1 5.98 21.79 -1.96
CA ILE A 1 5.26 20.60 -2.51
C ILE A 1 5.56 20.42 -4.00
N ALA A 2 5.59 21.49 -4.82
CA ALA A 2 5.84 21.39 -6.25
C ALA A 2 7.25 20.84 -6.62
N GLY A 3 8.29 21.14 -5.84
CA GLY A 3 9.65 20.64 -6.09
C GLY A 3 9.78 19.12 -5.97
N ASN A 4 8.94 18.48 -5.14
CA ASN A 4 8.95 17.03 -4.96
C ASN A 4 8.25 16.29 -6.11
N TRP A 5 7.37 16.96 -6.86
CA TRP A 5 6.69 16.38 -8.00
C TRP A 5 7.66 15.95 -9.12
N PHE A 6 8.58 16.82 -9.50
CA PHE A 6 9.58 16.50 -10.53
C PHE A 6 10.47 15.33 -10.13
N PHE A 7 10.86 15.28 -8.84
CA PHE A 7 11.60 14.16 -8.30
C PHE A 7 10.80 12.84 -8.40
N ILE A 8 9.55 12.85 -7.97
CA ILE A 8 8.68 11.66 -8.02
C ILE A 8 8.49 11.19 -9.47
N VAL A 9 8.20 12.11 -10.39
CA VAL A 9 8.04 11.78 -11.82
C VAL A 9 9.34 11.20 -12.39
N GLY A 10 10.49 11.82 -12.08
CA GLY A 10 11.80 11.32 -12.49
C GLY A 10 12.08 9.91 -11.97
N VAL A 11 11.80 9.66 -10.71
CA VAL A 11 11.94 8.33 -10.09
C VAL A 11 11.05 7.30 -10.80
N VAL A 12 9.78 7.62 -11.06
CA VAL A 12 8.86 6.71 -11.76
C VAL A 12 9.36 6.40 -13.17
N ILE A 13 9.76 7.40 -13.93
CA ILE A 13 10.26 7.22 -15.31
C ILE A 13 11.53 6.35 -15.35
N VAL A 14 12.45 6.53 -14.41
CA VAL A 14 13.71 5.79 -14.37
C VAL A 14 13.53 4.38 -13.79
N PHE A 15 12.84 4.26 -12.65
CA PHE A 15 12.71 2.97 -11.96
C PHE A 15 11.74 2.00 -12.63
N THR A 16 10.67 2.48 -13.27
CA THR A 16 9.71 1.58 -13.90
C THR A 16 10.36 0.69 -14.97
N PRO A 17 11.11 1.20 -15.96
CA PRO A 17 11.77 0.35 -16.94
C PRO A 17 12.87 -0.52 -16.33
N ILE A 18 13.56 -0.06 -15.29
CA ILE A 18 14.59 -0.86 -14.61
C ILE A 18 13.93 -2.05 -13.90
N VAL A 19 12.89 -1.80 -13.12
CA VAL A 19 12.17 -2.87 -12.39
C VAL A 19 11.53 -3.84 -13.38
N TRP A 20 10.91 -3.34 -14.43
CA TRP A 20 10.36 -4.19 -15.49
C TRP A 20 11.43 -5.09 -16.12
N PHE A 21 12.55 -4.51 -16.56
CA PHE A 21 13.66 -5.28 -17.14
C PHE A 21 14.22 -6.33 -16.17
N LEU A 22 14.42 -5.97 -14.90
CA LEU A 22 14.90 -6.89 -13.89
C LEU A 22 13.91 -8.03 -13.64
N THR A 23 12.61 -7.72 -13.59
CA THR A 23 11.57 -8.74 -13.38
C THR A 23 11.55 -9.73 -14.54
N ASP A 24 11.36 -9.24 -15.78
CA ASP A 24 11.19 -10.10 -16.95
C ASP A 24 12.46 -10.86 -17.37
N ARG A 25 13.61 -10.23 -17.21
CA ARG A 25 14.86 -10.77 -17.78
C ARG A 25 15.79 -11.43 -16.76
N VAL A 26 15.63 -11.11 -15.48
CA VAL A 26 16.52 -11.63 -14.43
C VAL A 26 15.76 -12.48 -13.42
N ILE A 27 14.62 -12.01 -12.91
CA ILE A 27 13.90 -12.68 -11.83
C ILE A 27 13.05 -13.82 -12.37
N GLU A 28 12.18 -13.55 -13.34
CA GLU A 28 11.26 -14.54 -13.90
C GLU A 28 11.97 -15.78 -14.49
N PRO A 29 13.04 -15.63 -15.29
CA PRO A 29 13.77 -16.79 -15.79
C PRO A 29 14.45 -17.62 -14.70
N ARG A 30 14.83 -17.00 -13.57
CA ARG A 30 15.45 -17.70 -12.43
C ARG A 30 14.44 -18.44 -11.56
N LEU A 31 13.22 -17.97 -11.47
CA LEU A 31 12.15 -18.63 -10.72
C LEU A 31 11.61 -19.85 -11.48
N GLY A 32 11.77 -19.88 -12.80
CA GLY A 32 11.22 -20.94 -13.65
C GLY A 32 9.68 -20.88 -13.73
N PRO A 33 9.08 -21.85 -14.43
CA PRO A 33 7.63 -21.92 -14.53
C PRO A 33 7.01 -22.14 -13.15
N TRP A 34 5.98 -21.35 -12.83
CA TRP A 34 5.24 -21.50 -11.58
C TRP A 34 4.58 -22.87 -11.53
N LEU A 35 5.00 -23.70 -10.58
CA LEU A 35 4.38 -24.97 -10.30
C LEU A 35 3.59 -24.85 -8.99
N PRO A 36 2.28 -25.11 -8.98
CA PRO A 36 1.51 -25.11 -7.74
C PRO A 36 2.09 -26.12 -6.76
N HIS A 37 2.31 -25.70 -5.51
CA HIS A 37 2.87 -26.55 -4.44
C HIS A 37 1.97 -27.72 -4.05
N SER A 38 0.71 -27.69 -4.44
CA SER A 38 -0.23 -28.82 -4.32
C SER A 38 -0.48 -29.38 -5.70
N ALA A 39 -0.25 -30.68 -5.87
CA ALA A 39 -0.54 -31.45 -7.08
C ALA A 39 -2.05 -31.56 -7.43
N ALA A 40 -2.90 -30.69 -6.89
CA ALA A 40 -4.20 -30.46 -7.45
C ALA A 40 -3.96 -29.72 -8.79
N PRO A 41 -4.38 -30.29 -9.95
CA PRO A 41 -4.38 -29.50 -11.16
C PRO A 41 -5.15 -28.22 -10.80
N VAL A 42 -4.48 -27.07 -10.96
CA VAL A 42 -5.22 -25.84 -11.14
C VAL A 42 -5.98 -26.07 -12.42
N ALA A 43 -7.17 -26.68 -12.28
CA ALA A 43 -8.17 -26.65 -13.32
C ALA A 43 -8.19 -25.19 -13.72
N ALA A 44 -7.86 -24.92 -14.99
CA ALA A 44 -7.90 -23.58 -15.54
C ALA A 44 -9.09 -22.93 -14.84
N GLU A 45 -8.84 -21.80 -14.12
CA GLU A 45 -9.92 -21.15 -13.38
C GLU A 45 -11.01 -20.89 -14.38
N GLU A 46 -11.85 -21.91 -14.59
CA GLU A 46 -13.12 -21.71 -15.21
C GLU A 46 -13.73 -20.60 -14.40
N LYS A 47 -13.99 -19.49 -15.04
CA LYS A 47 -14.64 -18.33 -14.47
C LYS A 47 -15.97 -18.82 -13.88
N THR A 48 -15.86 -19.46 -12.71
CA THR A 48 -17.03 -19.98 -12.00
C THR A 48 -17.86 -18.77 -11.66
N PRO A 49 -19.07 -18.64 -12.17
CA PRO A 49 -19.90 -17.48 -11.88
C PRO A 49 -20.07 -17.38 -10.38
N LEU A 50 -19.94 -16.16 -9.86
CA LEU A 50 -20.11 -15.89 -8.43
C LEU A 50 -21.40 -16.53 -7.90
N THR A 51 -21.28 -17.29 -6.84
CA THR A 51 -22.43 -17.90 -6.17
C THR A 51 -23.35 -16.82 -5.59
N ALA A 52 -24.60 -17.18 -5.34
CA ALA A 52 -25.57 -16.25 -4.72
C ALA A 52 -25.09 -15.77 -3.32
N ALA A 53 -24.37 -16.62 -2.58
CA ALA A 53 -23.78 -16.27 -1.29
C ALA A 53 -22.65 -15.23 -1.45
N GLU A 54 -21.76 -15.41 -2.41
CA GLU A 54 -20.67 -14.46 -2.69
C GLU A 54 -21.19 -13.12 -3.18
N LYS A 55 -22.19 -13.11 -4.06
CA LYS A 55 -22.85 -11.88 -4.51
C LYS A 55 -23.46 -11.09 -3.34
N ARG A 56 -24.11 -11.81 -2.41
CA ARG A 56 -24.66 -11.20 -1.20
C ARG A 56 -23.56 -10.66 -0.29
N GLY A 57 -22.49 -11.43 -0.08
CA GLY A 57 -21.32 -10.98 0.68
C GLY A 57 -20.70 -9.72 0.08
N LEU A 58 -20.54 -9.68 -1.25
CA LEU A 58 -19.99 -8.52 -1.96
C LEU A 58 -20.89 -7.29 -1.84
N ALA A 59 -22.20 -7.46 -1.90
CA ALA A 59 -23.16 -6.39 -1.69
C ALA A 59 -23.04 -5.81 -0.26
N TRP A 60 -22.92 -6.66 0.76
CA TRP A 60 -22.72 -6.22 2.15
C TRP A 60 -21.40 -5.50 2.34
N ALA A 61 -20.32 -5.99 1.75
CA ALA A 61 -19.03 -5.33 1.79
C ALA A 61 -19.07 -3.94 1.12
N GLY A 62 -19.67 -3.86 -0.07
CA GLY A 62 -19.84 -2.59 -0.78
C GLY A 62 -20.66 -1.57 -0.01
N LEU A 63 -21.79 -2.01 0.59
CA LEU A 63 -22.61 -1.15 1.44
C LEU A 63 -21.83 -0.65 2.66
N THR A 64 -21.03 -1.51 3.29
CA THR A 64 -20.20 -1.14 4.43
C THR A 64 -19.14 -0.12 4.04
N ILE A 65 -18.47 -0.28 2.89
CA ILE A 65 -17.49 0.71 2.39
C ILE A 65 -18.18 2.06 2.17
N LEU A 66 -19.33 2.06 1.50
CA LEU A 66 -20.08 3.30 1.26
C LEU A 66 -20.51 3.96 2.57
N ALA A 67 -21.00 3.19 3.54
CA ALA A 67 -21.36 3.69 4.86
C ALA A 67 -20.15 4.28 5.60
N MET A 68 -19.00 3.60 5.56
CA MET A 68 -17.76 4.10 6.19
C MET A 68 -17.29 5.41 5.55
N ILE A 69 -17.30 5.50 4.23
CA ILE A 69 -16.95 6.74 3.51
C ILE A 69 -17.94 7.86 3.88
N ALA A 70 -19.25 7.57 3.91
CA ALA A 70 -20.26 8.54 4.28
C ALA A 70 -20.07 9.05 5.72
N VAL A 71 -19.88 8.15 6.69
CA VAL A 71 -19.61 8.52 8.08
C VAL A 71 -18.36 9.39 8.19
N TRP A 72 -17.28 8.98 7.55
CA TRP A 72 -16.03 9.72 7.60
C TRP A 72 -16.14 11.11 6.97
N THR A 73 -16.84 11.21 5.83
CA THR A 73 -17.11 12.48 5.17
C THR A 73 -17.97 13.37 6.08
N VAL A 74 -19.06 12.84 6.62
CA VAL A 74 -19.94 13.61 7.52
C VAL A 74 -19.15 14.11 8.74
N VAL A 75 -18.40 13.24 9.42
CA VAL A 75 -17.62 13.63 10.60
C VAL A 75 -16.55 14.67 10.26
N THR A 76 -15.95 14.60 9.06
CA THR A 76 -14.95 15.59 8.62
C THR A 76 -15.54 16.99 8.47
N PHE A 77 -16.78 17.09 7.99
CA PHE A 77 -17.42 18.38 7.73
C PHE A 77 -18.34 18.88 8.87
N LEU A 78 -18.43 18.13 9.98
CA LEU A 78 -19.16 18.63 11.15
C LEU A 78 -18.41 19.80 11.83
N PRO A 79 -19.13 20.77 12.39
CA PRO A 79 -18.54 21.81 13.23
C PRO A 79 -17.77 21.18 14.42
N GLY A 80 -16.52 21.58 14.63
CA GLY A 80 -15.68 21.00 15.68
C GLY A 80 -15.12 19.62 15.37
N SER A 81 -15.02 19.26 14.08
CA SER A 81 -14.46 17.99 13.63
C SER A 81 -13.02 17.79 14.14
N PRO A 82 -12.67 16.59 14.67
CA PRO A 82 -11.29 16.26 15.05
C PRO A 82 -10.35 16.11 13.84
N PHE A 83 -10.89 16.09 12.62
CA PHE A 83 -10.14 15.91 11.38
C PHE A 83 -9.76 17.23 10.70
N VAL A 84 -10.25 18.35 11.23
CA VAL A 84 -10.02 19.69 10.68
C VAL A 84 -9.48 20.59 11.79
N ASP A 85 -8.28 21.11 11.59
CA ASP A 85 -7.70 22.12 12.49
C ASP A 85 -8.14 23.50 12.01
N ALA A 86 -9.08 24.12 12.74
CA ALA A 86 -9.66 25.40 12.38
C ALA A 86 -8.68 26.57 12.57
N ASP A 87 -7.70 26.41 13.48
CA ASP A 87 -6.74 27.45 13.85
C ASP A 87 -5.46 27.40 12.98
N ALA A 88 -5.29 26.33 12.19
CA ALA A 88 -4.14 26.17 11.31
C ALA A 88 -4.29 26.96 10.00
N GLU A 89 -3.14 27.24 9.36
CA GLU A 89 -3.09 27.81 8.01
C GLU A 89 -3.88 26.96 7.00
N PRO A 90 -4.45 27.55 5.95
CA PRO A 90 -5.30 26.84 4.97
C PRO A 90 -4.67 25.57 4.40
N GLU A 91 -3.34 25.58 4.20
CA GLU A 91 -2.60 24.42 3.67
C GLU A 91 -2.44 23.28 4.67
N GLN A 92 -2.50 23.56 5.97
CA GLN A 92 -2.28 22.61 7.06
C GLN A 92 -3.58 22.16 7.73
N ARG A 93 -4.69 22.81 7.40
CA ARG A 93 -6.01 22.60 8.01
C ARG A 93 -6.45 21.14 8.00
N PHE A 94 -6.11 20.37 6.98
CA PHE A 94 -6.47 18.98 6.82
C PHE A 94 -5.37 17.98 7.26
N ASN A 95 -4.31 18.43 7.92
CA ASN A 95 -3.27 17.54 8.42
C ASN A 95 -3.79 16.43 9.35
N PRO A 96 -4.74 16.69 10.29
CA PRO A 96 -5.30 15.63 11.12
C PRO A 96 -6.06 14.59 10.28
N LEU A 97 -6.76 15.00 9.22
CA LEU A 97 -7.42 14.11 8.28
C LEU A 97 -6.43 13.17 7.60
N TYR A 98 -5.34 13.71 7.05
CA TYR A 98 -4.32 12.90 6.39
C TYR A 98 -3.64 11.91 7.34
N ARG A 99 -3.41 12.30 8.59
CA ARG A 99 -2.87 11.39 9.62
C ARG A 99 -3.84 10.26 9.98
N SER A 100 -5.13 10.48 9.90
CA SER A 100 -6.16 9.48 10.20
C SER A 100 -6.40 8.47 9.06
N LEU A 101 -5.92 8.74 7.84
CA LEU A 101 -6.16 7.90 6.66
C LEU A 101 -5.78 6.43 6.86
N VAL A 102 -4.61 6.17 7.48
CA VAL A 102 -4.12 4.80 7.70
C VAL A 102 -5.08 4.03 8.60
N ALA A 103 -5.49 4.64 9.71
CA ALA A 103 -6.44 4.03 10.65
C ALA A 103 -7.82 3.84 9.99
N PHE A 104 -8.27 4.83 9.21
CA PHE A 104 -9.52 4.75 8.48
C PHE A 104 -9.53 3.62 7.46
N PHE A 105 -8.48 3.48 6.64
CA PHE A 105 -8.37 2.38 5.69
C PHE A 105 -8.33 1.03 6.39
N ALA A 106 -7.53 0.89 7.45
CA ALA A 106 -7.46 -0.35 8.21
C ALA A 106 -8.84 -0.75 8.75
N LEU A 107 -9.58 0.19 9.34
CA LEU A 107 -10.93 -0.04 9.85
C LEU A 107 -11.92 -0.37 8.73
N THR A 108 -11.85 0.35 7.62
CA THR A 108 -12.75 0.13 6.47
C THR A 108 -12.55 -1.25 5.86
N PHE A 109 -11.31 -1.67 5.63
CA PHE A 109 -11.03 -3.01 5.11
C PHE A 109 -11.43 -4.11 6.09
N PHE A 110 -11.19 -3.91 7.38
CA PHE A 110 -11.62 -4.86 8.41
C PHE A 110 -13.15 -5.01 8.43
N MET A 111 -13.87 -3.90 8.47
CA MET A 111 -15.34 -3.90 8.51
C MET A 111 -15.94 -4.47 7.21
N ALA A 112 -15.38 -4.12 6.06
CA ALA A 112 -15.81 -4.66 4.78
C ALA A 112 -15.57 -6.17 4.67
N GLY A 113 -14.41 -6.65 5.13
CA GLY A 113 -14.12 -8.09 5.19
C GLY A 113 -15.05 -8.85 6.13
N ALA A 114 -15.31 -8.31 7.31
CA ALA A 114 -16.28 -8.88 8.26
C ALA A 114 -17.69 -8.90 7.68
N ALA A 115 -18.13 -7.83 7.03
CA ALA A 115 -19.43 -7.74 6.37
C ALA A 115 -19.55 -8.73 5.21
N PHE A 116 -18.52 -8.88 4.40
CA PHE A 116 -18.45 -9.91 3.36
C PHE A 116 -18.61 -11.31 3.97
N GLY A 117 -17.84 -11.61 5.00
CA GLY A 117 -17.89 -12.91 5.66
C GLY A 117 -19.25 -13.23 6.28
N ALA A 118 -19.87 -12.25 6.91
CA ALA A 118 -21.23 -12.39 7.44
C ALA A 118 -22.27 -12.56 6.32
N GLY A 119 -22.18 -11.75 5.26
CA GLY A 119 -23.10 -11.80 4.11
C GLY A 119 -22.98 -13.08 3.27
N SER A 120 -21.78 -13.61 3.09
CA SER A 120 -21.53 -14.88 2.39
C SER A 120 -21.78 -16.10 3.27
N GLY A 121 -21.85 -15.94 4.60
CA GLY A 121 -21.99 -17.03 5.57
C GLY A 121 -20.68 -17.74 5.90
N SER A 122 -19.53 -17.21 5.49
CA SER A 122 -18.20 -17.72 5.84
C SER A 122 -17.80 -17.38 7.28
N ILE A 123 -18.33 -16.30 7.85
CA ILE A 123 -18.17 -15.92 9.25
C ILE A 123 -19.51 -16.12 9.95
N LYS A 124 -19.56 -17.08 10.86
CA LYS A 124 -20.75 -17.38 11.67
C LYS A 124 -20.54 -17.02 13.12
N THR A 125 -19.33 -17.02 13.57
CA THR A 125 -18.96 -16.77 14.97
C THR A 125 -17.77 -15.80 15.05
N HIS A 126 -17.59 -15.19 16.22
CA HIS A 126 -16.40 -14.37 16.50
C HIS A 126 -15.09 -15.18 16.39
N HIS A 127 -15.14 -16.48 16.65
CA HIS A 127 -13.98 -17.37 16.48
C HIS A 127 -13.55 -17.48 15.03
N ASP A 128 -14.49 -17.50 14.08
CA ASP A 128 -14.18 -17.53 12.64
C ASP A 128 -13.45 -16.24 12.24
N LEU A 129 -13.92 -15.08 12.74
CA LEU A 129 -13.29 -13.80 12.48
C LEU A 129 -11.86 -13.77 13.00
N VAL A 130 -11.64 -14.19 14.27
CA VAL A 130 -10.31 -14.24 14.88
C VAL A 130 -9.38 -15.19 14.13
N ARG A 131 -9.89 -16.35 13.68
CA ARG A 131 -9.12 -17.29 12.86
C ARG A 131 -8.66 -16.64 11.55
N MET A 132 -9.56 -15.99 10.82
CA MET A 132 -9.22 -15.31 9.56
C MET A 132 -8.23 -14.17 9.77
N MET A 133 -8.35 -13.39 10.85
CA MET A 133 -7.37 -12.37 11.22
C MET A 133 -6.00 -12.98 11.49
N ARG A 134 -5.93 -14.10 12.23
CA ARG A 134 -4.68 -14.82 12.52
C ARG A 134 -4.03 -15.33 11.25
N GLU A 135 -4.79 -15.89 10.34
CA GLU A 135 -4.33 -16.38 9.03
C GLU A 135 -3.75 -15.21 8.20
N GLY A 136 -4.46 -14.08 8.15
CA GLY A 136 -3.99 -12.88 7.48
C GLY A 136 -2.69 -12.33 8.05
N ILE A 137 -2.56 -12.24 9.38
CA ILE A 137 -1.33 -11.80 10.05
C ILE A 137 -0.18 -12.78 9.78
N SER A 138 -0.46 -14.09 9.79
CA SER A 138 0.56 -15.11 9.50
C SER A 138 1.14 -14.97 8.09
N GLN A 139 0.33 -14.57 7.11
CA GLN A 139 0.80 -14.30 5.75
C GLN A 139 1.70 -13.07 5.66
N LEU A 140 1.65 -12.16 6.63
CA LEU A 140 2.52 -10.98 6.69
C LEU A 140 3.91 -11.28 7.29
N ALA A 141 4.13 -12.46 7.86
CA ALA A 141 5.39 -12.80 8.52
C ALA A 141 6.63 -12.58 7.61
N PRO A 142 6.66 -13.02 6.33
CA PRO A 142 7.79 -12.74 5.45
C PRO A 142 8.03 -11.25 5.23
N TYR A 143 6.98 -10.46 5.14
CA TYR A 143 7.09 -8.99 4.98
C TYR A 143 7.63 -8.31 6.23
N ILE A 144 7.29 -8.79 7.42
CA ILE A 144 7.81 -8.27 8.69
C ILE A 144 9.33 -8.50 8.75
N VAL A 145 9.80 -9.69 8.37
CA VAL A 145 11.23 -10.00 8.30
C VAL A 145 11.93 -9.10 7.28
N LEU A 146 11.36 -8.93 6.09
CA LEU A 146 11.90 -8.03 5.07
C LEU A 146 11.97 -6.58 5.58
N ALA A 147 10.90 -6.10 6.20
CA ALA A 147 10.83 -4.74 6.75
C ALA A 147 11.88 -4.53 7.86
N PHE A 148 12.12 -5.53 8.70
CA PHE A 148 13.16 -5.49 9.73
C PHE A 148 14.55 -5.28 9.12
N PHE A 149 14.92 -6.07 8.11
CA PHE A 149 16.21 -5.90 7.45
C PHE A 149 16.31 -4.60 6.65
N ALA A 150 15.23 -4.19 5.98
CA ALA A 150 15.18 -2.91 5.28
C ALA A 150 15.37 -1.73 6.25
N ALA A 151 14.70 -1.74 7.40
CA ALA A 151 14.87 -0.72 8.42
C ALA A 151 16.30 -0.66 8.96
N HIS A 152 16.92 -1.82 9.19
CA HIS A 152 18.33 -1.90 9.59
C HIS A 152 19.26 -1.32 8.53
N PHE A 153 19.04 -1.67 7.26
CA PHE A 153 19.81 -1.12 6.15
C PHE A 153 19.70 0.41 6.10
N VAL A 154 18.48 0.95 6.16
CA VAL A 154 18.25 2.40 6.15
C VAL A 154 18.91 3.09 7.35
N ALA A 155 18.79 2.50 8.53
CA ALA A 155 19.42 3.04 9.75
C ALA A 155 20.96 3.08 9.61
N MET A 156 21.58 2.00 9.15
CA MET A 156 23.03 1.93 8.92
C MET A 156 23.49 2.87 7.80
N PHE A 157 22.73 2.97 6.71
CA PHE A 157 23.00 3.90 5.62
C PHE A 157 22.98 5.35 6.10
N ASN A 158 21.99 5.74 6.90
CA ASN A 158 21.91 7.06 7.49
C ASN A 158 23.06 7.32 8.48
N TRP A 159 23.35 6.34 9.35
CA TRP A 159 24.42 6.46 10.33
C TRP A 159 25.80 6.55 9.70
N SER A 160 26.05 5.85 8.61
CA SER A 160 27.35 5.88 7.88
C SER A 160 27.62 7.20 7.16
N GLY A 161 26.60 8.05 7.00
CA GLY A 161 26.73 9.31 6.24
C GLY A 161 26.94 9.13 4.74
N LEU A 162 26.76 7.92 4.21
CA LEU A 162 26.94 7.61 2.78
C LEU A 162 26.01 8.44 1.87
N GLY A 163 24.80 8.72 2.31
CA GLY A 163 23.84 9.52 1.54
C GLY A 163 24.37 10.90 1.18
N PRO A 164 24.76 11.74 2.15
CA PRO A 164 25.37 13.04 1.89
C PRO A 164 26.67 12.95 1.05
N ILE A 165 27.53 11.97 1.31
CA ILE A 165 28.77 11.79 0.56
C ILE A 165 28.47 11.49 -0.92
N LEU A 166 27.55 10.57 -1.19
CA LEU A 166 27.14 10.25 -2.55
C LEU A 166 26.48 11.45 -3.25
N ALA A 167 25.64 12.20 -2.54
CA ALA A 167 24.97 13.38 -3.09
C ALA A 167 25.99 14.47 -3.49
N VAL A 168 26.98 14.76 -2.65
CA VAL A 168 28.03 15.75 -2.95
C VAL A 168 28.87 15.31 -4.13
N ASN A 169 29.31 14.05 -4.16
CA ASN A 169 30.12 13.52 -5.27
C ASN A 169 29.33 13.47 -6.58
N ALA A 170 28.07 13.05 -6.55
CA ALA A 170 27.21 13.07 -7.72
C ALA A 170 26.97 14.50 -8.25
N ALA A 171 26.74 15.48 -7.37
CA ALA A 171 26.60 16.86 -7.76
C ALA A 171 27.88 17.44 -8.38
N ALA A 172 29.06 17.07 -7.86
CA ALA A 172 30.34 17.46 -8.43
C ALA A 172 30.52 16.88 -9.83
N SER A 173 30.29 15.59 -10.01
CA SER A 173 30.37 14.90 -11.31
C SER A 173 29.39 15.47 -12.34
N LEU A 174 28.16 15.82 -11.92
CA LEU A 174 27.16 16.45 -12.80
C LEU A 174 27.59 17.83 -13.26
N ARG A 175 28.27 18.62 -12.41
CA ARG A 175 28.83 19.93 -12.78
C ARG A 175 29.95 19.81 -13.82
N GLU A 176 30.78 18.79 -13.70
CA GLU A 176 31.86 18.51 -14.68
C GLU A 176 31.32 18.11 -16.05
N LEU A 177 30.14 17.48 -16.10
CA LEU A 177 29.47 17.10 -17.35
C LEU A 177 28.83 18.26 -18.11
N ALA A 178 28.94 19.51 -17.60
CA ALA A 178 28.45 20.74 -18.24
C ALA A 178 27.02 20.60 -18.82
N LEU A 179 26.12 19.95 -18.10
CA LEU A 179 24.75 19.79 -18.53
C LEU A 179 24.01 21.13 -18.59
N PRO A 180 23.16 21.34 -19.61
CA PRO A 180 22.39 22.58 -19.73
C PRO A 180 21.49 22.79 -18.50
N THR A 181 21.43 24.02 -18.03
CA THR A 181 20.73 24.50 -16.83
C THR A 181 19.30 23.96 -16.58
N PRO A 182 18.49 23.61 -17.58
CA PRO A 182 17.17 23.01 -17.31
C PRO A 182 17.20 21.55 -16.85
N LEU A 183 18.38 20.91 -16.81
CA LEU A 183 18.57 19.52 -16.36
C LEU A 183 19.28 19.42 -15.00
N LEU A 184 19.73 20.54 -14.45
CA LEU A 184 20.30 20.70 -13.11
C LEU A 184 19.27 21.27 -12.15
#